data_e7bea0673227fe549162da0e17f79846
#
_entry.id   e7bea0673227fe549162da0e17f79846
#
_cell.length_a   1.000
_cell.length_b   1.000
_cell.length_c   1.000
_cell.angle_alpha   90.00
_cell.angle_beta   90.00
_cell.angle_gamma   90.00
#
_symmetry.space_group_name_H-M   'P 1'
#
loop_
_entity.id
_entity.type
_entity.pdbx_description
1 polymer ?
#
loop_
_entity_poly.entity_id
_entity_poly.type
_entity_poly.pdbx_seq_one_letter_code
_entity_poly.pdbx_strand_id
1 'polypeptide(L)'
;QVLPEFDETEVLRDTIENLPVTVHTALQGGRVVGYAVESMTKNGFSGVIRLMVGFAPDGQILNIRVLEQAETPGLGTKMVDAGNSLEKSFVGRNPAQMKLGVKKDGGDVDALTAATISSRAYVDAVSRAYKAYCEKAGVEAAVNTVSGASNTQNAGADGTSGASATRDAGADGASGASNNQETGTEAATGATAARPNAE
;
A
#
# COMPACT_ATOMS: atom_id res chain seq x y z
N GLN A 1 20.07 -11.29 -0.66
CA GLN A 1 19.66 -12.68 -0.38
C GLN A 1 18.57 -12.66 0.65
N VAL A 2 17.47 -13.40 0.42
CA VAL A 2 16.29 -13.47 1.34
C VAL A 2 16.17 -14.82 2.03
N LEU A 3 16.95 -15.81 1.62
CA LEU A 3 16.97 -17.17 2.15
C LEU A 3 18.39 -17.58 2.57
N PRO A 4 18.53 -18.61 3.45
CA PRO A 4 19.79 -19.29 3.70
C PRO A 4 20.32 -20.00 2.44
N GLU A 5 21.46 -20.69 2.54
CA GLU A 5 21.99 -21.49 1.44
C GLU A 5 21.08 -22.67 1.12
N PHE A 6 20.96 -23.00 -0.15
CA PHE A 6 20.16 -24.09 -0.68
C PHE A 6 20.82 -24.66 -1.95
N ASP A 7 20.51 -25.90 -2.29
CA ASP A 7 21.08 -26.61 -3.44
C ASP A 7 20.05 -26.84 -4.56
N GLU A 8 18.76 -26.78 -4.25
CA GLU A 8 17.68 -27.01 -5.20
C GLU A 8 16.53 -26.02 -4.98
N THR A 9 15.80 -25.71 -6.05
CA THR A 9 14.64 -24.79 -6.01
C THR A 9 13.50 -25.33 -6.84
N GLU A 10 12.32 -25.44 -6.23
CA GLU A 10 11.04 -25.60 -6.93
C GLU A 10 10.35 -24.26 -7.12
N VAL A 11 9.73 -24.03 -8.27
CA VAL A 11 9.06 -22.77 -8.57
C VAL A 11 7.59 -23.02 -8.88
N LEU A 12 6.72 -22.35 -8.15
CA LEU A 12 5.28 -22.29 -8.39
C LEU A 12 4.87 -20.86 -8.76
N ARG A 13 4.13 -20.70 -9.84
CA ARG A 13 3.50 -19.42 -10.22
C ARG A 13 2.00 -19.52 -9.99
N ASP A 14 1.46 -18.52 -9.34
CA ASP A 14 0.05 -18.46 -8.96
C ASP A 14 -0.47 -17.02 -8.97
N THR A 15 -1.73 -16.84 -8.61
CA THR A 15 -2.41 -15.55 -8.56
C THR A 15 -3.18 -15.41 -7.26
N ILE A 16 -2.81 -14.47 -6.41
CA ILE A 16 -3.51 -14.13 -5.18
C ILE A 16 -4.17 -12.75 -5.34
N GLU A 17 -5.49 -12.69 -5.11
CA GLU A 17 -6.27 -11.43 -5.24
C GLU A 17 -6.08 -10.76 -6.61
N ASN A 18 -6.10 -11.55 -7.68
CA ASN A 18 -5.90 -11.12 -9.08
C ASN A 18 -4.52 -10.48 -9.38
N LEU A 19 -3.53 -10.72 -8.52
CA LEU A 19 -2.15 -10.28 -8.74
C LEU A 19 -1.20 -11.48 -8.77
N PRO A 20 -0.21 -11.49 -9.69
CA PRO A 20 0.70 -12.61 -9.82
C PRO A 20 1.61 -12.73 -8.59
N VAL A 21 1.85 -13.95 -8.19
CA VAL A 21 2.82 -14.33 -7.17
C VAL A 21 3.70 -15.46 -7.71
N THR A 22 4.95 -15.52 -7.27
CA THR A 22 5.84 -16.64 -7.58
C THR A 22 6.46 -17.13 -6.28
N VAL A 23 6.26 -18.41 -5.99
CA VAL A 23 6.83 -19.06 -4.80
C VAL A 23 8.00 -19.93 -5.22
N HIS A 24 9.17 -19.66 -4.66
CA HIS A 24 10.38 -20.46 -4.79
C HIS A 24 10.57 -21.24 -3.49
N THR A 25 10.45 -22.55 -3.54
CA THR A 25 10.73 -23.44 -2.42
C THR A 25 12.21 -23.81 -2.48
N ALA A 26 12.97 -23.41 -1.48
CA ALA A 26 14.39 -23.75 -1.37
C ALA A 26 14.59 -25.04 -0.59
N LEU A 27 15.35 -25.97 -1.16
CA LEU A 27 15.67 -27.25 -0.56
C LEU A 27 17.19 -27.36 -0.34
N GLN A 28 17.55 -28.10 0.70
CA GLN A 28 18.93 -28.50 0.97
C GLN A 28 18.93 -29.96 1.39
N GLY A 29 19.60 -30.81 0.61
CA GLY A 29 19.59 -32.25 0.84
C GLY A 29 18.17 -32.84 0.82
N GLY A 30 17.28 -32.36 -0.04
CA GLY A 30 15.88 -32.80 -0.16
C GLY A 30 14.95 -32.32 0.95
N ARG A 31 15.41 -31.43 1.85
CA ARG A 31 14.59 -30.83 2.90
C ARG A 31 14.32 -29.37 2.61
N VAL A 32 13.09 -28.91 2.83
CA VAL A 32 12.74 -27.49 2.69
C VAL A 32 13.46 -26.69 3.77
N VAL A 33 14.23 -25.68 3.34
CA VAL A 33 14.96 -24.77 4.22
C VAL A 33 14.36 -23.37 4.22
N GLY A 34 13.41 -23.08 3.30
CA GLY A 34 12.69 -21.82 3.26
C GLY A 34 11.92 -21.61 1.97
N TYR A 35 11.21 -20.51 1.93
CA TYR A 35 10.41 -20.08 0.77
C TYR A 35 10.74 -18.63 0.45
N ALA A 36 11.04 -18.33 -0.81
CA ALA A 36 11.12 -16.96 -1.30
C ALA A 36 9.90 -16.67 -2.17
N VAL A 37 9.11 -15.70 -1.77
CA VAL A 37 7.87 -15.35 -2.45
C VAL A 37 7.99 -13.98 -3.09
N GLU A 38 7.90 -13.94 -4.42
CA GLU A 38 7.74 -12.70 -5.16
C GLU A 38 6.28 -12.30 -5.18
N SER A 39 5.98 -11.07 -4.78
CA SER A 39 4.65 -10.50 -4.72
C SER A 39 4.67 -9.06 -5.18
N MET A 40 3.50 -8.53 -5.51
CA MET A 40 3.35 -7.15 -5.94
C MET A 40 2.05 -6.52 -5.43
N THR A 41 2.01 -5.20 -5.48
CA THR A 41 0.80 -4.39 -5.29
C THR A 41 0.74 -3.27 -6.31
N LYS A 42 -0.46 -2.82 -6.64
CA LYS A 42 -0.72 -1.64 -7.48
C LYS A 42 -1.11 -0.41 -6.64
N ASN A 43 -1.13 -0.55 -5.31
CA ASN A 43 -1.61 0.44 -4.37
C ASN A 43 -0.50 1.41 -3.89
N GLY A 44 0.66 1.42 -4.54
CA GLY A 44 1.72 2.41 -4.27
C GLY A 44 1.26 3.83 -4.57
N PHE A 45 1.93 4.82 -3.98
CA PHE A 45 1.62 6.24 -4.22
C PHE A 45 1.90 6.62 -5.68
N SER A 46 3.00 6.16 -6.25
CA SER A 46 3.41 6.44 -7.63
C SER A 46 3.30 5.23 -8.55
N GLY A 47 2.76 4.10 -8.08
CA GLY A 47 2.55 2.94 -8.94
C GLY A 47 2.81 1.60 -8.28
N VAL A 48 3.31 0.67 -9.08
CA VAL A 48 3.57 -0.71 -8.66
C VAL A 48 4.73 -0.78 -7.68
N ILE A 49 4.56 -1.61 -6.65
CA ILE A 49 5.64 -2.05 -5.77
C ILE A 49 5.73 -3.57 -5.88
N ARG A 50 6.91 -4.08 -6.22
CA ARG A 50 7.23 -5.52 -6.23
C ARG A 50 8.29 -5.81 -5.19
N LEU A 51 8.10 -6.90 -4.47
CA LEU A 51 9.04 -7.32 -3.44
C LEU A 51 9.17 -8.85 -3.41
N MET A 52 10.25 -9.30 -2.80
CA MET A 52 10.50 -10.70 -2.49
C MET A 52 10.60 -10.84 -0.98
N VAL A 53 9.83 -11.75 -0.42
CA VAL A 53 9.83 -12.08 1.01
C VAL A 53 10.40 -13.46 1.20
N GLY A 54 11.43 -13.59 2.03
CA GLY A 54 11.97 -14.86 2.47
C GLY A 54 11.29 -15.33 3.75
N PHE A 55 10.75 -16.54 3.73
CA PHE A 55 10.14 -17.20 4.89
C PHE A 55 10.93 -18.41 5.30
N ALA A 56 11.10 -18.62 6.61
CA ALA A 56 11.50 -19.88 7.16
C ALA A 56 10.36 -20.91 7.01
N PRO A 57 10.64 -22.22 7.16
CA PRO A 57 9.61 -23.25 7.06
C PRO A 57 8.43 -23.10 8.04
N ASP A 58 8.64 -22.41 9.17
CA ASP A 58 7.62 -22.08 10.18
C ASP A 58 6.84 -20.78 9.92
N GLY A 59 7.14 -20.09 8.82
CA GLY A 59 6.49 -18.85 8.41
C GLY A 59 7.09 -17.57 8.99
N GLN A 60 8.19 -17.66 9.74
CA GLN A 60 8.92 -16.47 10.16
C GLN A 60 9.54 -15.77 8.94
N ILE A 61 9.40 -14.45 8.86
CA ILE A 61 10.04 -13.65 7.82
C ILE A 61 11.54 -13.53 8.11
N LEU A 62 12.35 -14.04 7.20
CA LEU A 62 13.82 -14.00 7.29
C LEU A 62 14.38 -12.68 6.77
N ASN A 63 13.86 -12.22 5.63
CA ASN A 63 14.28 -10.97 5.01
C ASN A 63 13.25 -10.52 3.95
N ILE A 64 13.29 -9.24 3.60
CA ILE A 64 12.46 -8.67 2.52
C ILE A 64 13.35 -7.85 1.60
N ARG A 65 13.14 -7.97 0.28
CA ARG A 65 13.80 -7.16 -0.74
C ARG A 65 12.78 -6.53 -1.67
N VAL A 66 12.86 -5.24 -1.82
CA VAL A 66 12.10 -4.51 -2.83
C VAL A 66 12.79 -4.74 -4.17
N LEU A 67 12.05 -5.27 -5.15
CA LEU A 67 12.52 -5.57 -6.51
C LEU A 67 12.26 -4.40 -7.45
N GLU A 68 11.10 -3.74 -7.27
CA GLU A 68 10.65 -2.64 -8.11
C GLU A 68 9.80 -1.66 -7.31
N GLN A 69 10.01 -0.39 -7.52
CA GLN A 69 9.18 0.68 -6.98
C GLN A 69 9.43 1.97 -7.78
N ALA A 70 8.44 2.85 -7.83
CA ALA A 70 8.52 4.16 -8.48
C ALA A 70 8.07 5.28 -7.53
N GLU A 71 8.24 5.06 -6.23
CA GLU A 71 7.77 5.95 -5.18
C GLU A 71 8.56 7.28 -5.14
N THR A 72 8.01 8.26 -4.45
CA THR A 72 8.61 9.59 -4.33
C THR A 72 9.99 9.53 -3.69
N PRO A 73 11.02 10.10 -4.34
CA PRO A 73 12.39 10.18 -3.81
C PRO A 73 12.46 10.79 -2.41
N GLY A 74 13.23 10.17 -1.51
CA GLY A 74 13.40 10.62 -0.13
C GLY A 74 12.21 10.37 0.81
N LEU A 75 11.09 9.85 0.27
CA LEU A 75 9.88 9.50 1.03
C LEU A 75 9.61 7.99 0.92
N GLY A 76 8.79 7.58 -0.04
CA GLY A 76 8.45 6.16 -0.26
C GLY A 76 9.64 5.32 -0.70
N THR A 77 10.60 5.89 -1.42
CA THR A 77 11.84 5.19 -1.81
C THR A 77 12.67 4.70 -0.63
N LYS A 78 12.47 5.26 0.57
CA LYS A 78 13.16 4.77 1.79
C LYS A 78 12.85 3.31 2.14
N MET A 79 11.84 2.71 1.52
CA MET A 79 11.56 1.28 1.68
C MET A 79 12.70 0.36 1.18
N VAL A 80 13.60 0.88 0.31
CA VAL A 80 14.76 0.12 -0.17
C VAL A 80 15.99 0.24 0.74
N ASP A 81 15.99 1.20 1.67
CA ASP A 81 17.11 1.41 2.58
C ASP A 81 17.20 0.25 3.58
N ALA A 82 18.39 -0.27 3.79
CA ALA A 82 18.60 -1.34 4.76
C ALA A 82 18.21 -0.88 6.18
N GLY A 83 17.45 -1.73 6.88
CA GLY A 83 17.04 -1.45 8.24
C GLY A 83 16.02 -0.31 8.37
N ASN A 84 15.24 -0.04 7.32
CA ASN A 84 14.12 0.88 7.39
C ASN A 84 13.03 0.37 8.36
N SER A 85 12.07 1.23 8.73
CA SER A 85 11.02 0.89 9.71
C SER A 85 10.10 -0.24 9.26
N LEU A 86 9.83 -0.36 7.95
CA LEU A 86 9.02 -1.45 7.40
C LEU A 86 9.75 -2.79 7.55
N GLU A 87 11.01 -2.87 7.09
CA GLU A 87 11.83 -4.08 7.21
C GLU A 87 11.93 -4.53 8.68
N LYS A 88 12.26 -3.62 9.59
CA LYS A 88 12.38 -3.91 11.04
C LYS A 88 11.06 -4.38 11.67
N SER A 89 9.93 -3.97 11.13
CA SER A 89 8.62 -4.40 11.64
C SER A 89 8.30 -5.84 11.26
N PHE A 90 8.93 -6.39 10.24
CA PHE A 90 8.61 -7.72 9.70
C PHE A 90 9.68 -8.77 9.95
N VAL A 91 10.96 -8.41 9.77
CA VAL A 91 12.06 -9.38 9.87
C VAL A 91 12.14 -9.98 11.27
N GLY A 92 12.23 -11.31 11.33
CA GLY A 92 12.23 -12.07 12.58
C GLY A 92 10.84 -12.32 13.18
N ARG A 93 9.77 -11.89 12.52
CA ARG A 93 8.38 -12.07 13.00
C ARG A 93 7.57 -12.99 12.08
N ASN A 94 6.57 -13.64 12.64
CA ASN A 94 5.63 -14.46 11.88
C ASN A 94 4.34 -13.65 11.64
N PRO A 95 3.92 -13.44 10.38
CA PRO A 95 2.71 -12.69 10.05
C PRO A 95 1.42 -13.24 10.68
N ALA A 96 1.37 -14.55 10.98
CA ALA A 96 0.23 -15.14 11.71
C ALA A 96 -0.01 -14.52 13.09
N GLN A 97 1.04 -13.97 13.70
CA GLN A 97 1.02 -13.37 15.04
C GLN A 97 0.96 -11.85 15.01
N MET A 98 0.77 -11.26 13.82
CA MET A 98 0.76 -9.80 13.61
C MET A 98 -0.60 -9.34 13.14
N LYS A 99 -0.94 -8.09 13.51
CA LYS A 99 -1.98 -7.34 12.81
C LYS A 99 -1.33 -6.66 11.60
N LEU A 100 -1.54 -7.24 10.41
CA LEU A 100 -0.96 -6.73 9.17
C LEU A 100 -1.63 -5.42 8.75
N GLY A 101 -1.03 -4.33 9.13
CA GLY A 101 -1.43 -2.96 8.88
C GLY A 101 -0.41 -2.01 9.48
N VAL A 102 -0.40 -0.77 9.02
CA VAL A 102 0.43 0.26 9.66
C VAL A 102 -0.16 0.69 11.00
N LYS A 103 0.67 1.09 11.96
CA LYS A 103 0.23 1.50 13.32
C LYS A 103 -0.83 2.59 13.30
N LYS A 104 -0.78 3.50 12.32
CA LYS A 104 -1.81 4.54 12.15
C LYS A 104 -3.21 3.97 11.90
N ASP A 105 -3.31 2.78 11.35
CA ASP A 105 -4.56 2.07 11.04
C ASP A 105 -4.86 0.99 12.11
N GLY A 106 -4.12 0.95 13.21
CA GLY A 106 -4.29 -0.02 14.30
C GLY A 106 -3.55 -1.35 14.08
N GLY A 107 -2.64 -1.42 13.10
CA GLY A 107 -1.75 -2.56 12.87
C GLY A 107 -0.45 -2.50 13.67
N ASP A 108 0.47 -3.42 13.37
CA ASP A 108 1.74 -3.59 14.10
C ASP A 108 2.97 -3.04 13.35
N VAL A 109 2.78 -2.48 12.14
CA VAL A 109 3.88 -2.08 11.26
C VAL A 109 4.16 -0.59 11.37
N ASP A 110 5.43 -0.24 11.58
CA ASP A 110 5.89 1.15 11.59
C ASP A 110 5.99 1.69 10.16
N ALA A 111 5.19 2.72 9.87
CA ALA A 111 5.21 3.36 8.57
C ALA A 111 6.49 4.20 8.36
N LEU A 112 6.87 4.39 7.10
CA LEU A 112 7.86 5.39 6.72
C LEU A 112 7.32 6.79 6.97
N THR A 113 8.16 7.67 7.50
CA THR A 113 7.80 9.07 7.75
C THR A 113 7.35 9.75 6.44
N ALA A 114 6.19 10.40 6.49
CA ALA A 114 5.57 11.09 5.35
C ALA A 114 5.27 10.22 4.12
N ALA A 115 5.26 8.87 4.25
CA ALA A 115 4.98 7.93 3.16
C ALA A 115 3.99 6.84 3.59
N THR A 116 2.87 7.22 4.20
CA THR A 116 1.87 6.27 4.71
C THR A 116 1.23 5.43 3.61
N ILE A 117 0.95 6.01 2.43
CA ILE A 117 0.37 5.27 1.29
C ILE A 117 1.35 4.18 0.82
N SER A 118 2.60 4.54 0.58
CA SER A 118 3.66 3.59 0.21
C SER A 118 3.85 2.49 1.26
N SER A 119 3.73 2.85 2.54
CA SER A 119 3.83 1.88 3.65
C SER A 119 2.66 0.91 3.68
N ARG A 120 1.43 1.37 3.44
CA ARG A 120 0.24 0.50 3.29
C ARG A 120 0.39 -0.45 2.11
N ALA A 121 0.87 0.05 0.98
CA ALA A 121 1.14 -0.74 -0.20
C ALA A 121 2.21 -1.83 0.04
N TYR A 122 3.27 -1.49 0.76
CA TYR A 122 4.28 -2.46 1.18
C TYR A 122 3.68 -3.58 2.03
N VAL A 123 2.85 -3.23 3.04
CA VAL A 123 2.16 -4.20 3.89
C VAL A 123 1.22 -5.09 3.08
N ASP A 124 0.48 -4.53 2.11
CA ASP A 124 -0.40 -5.27 1.20
C ASP A 124 0.38 -6.32 0.40
N ALA A 125 1.52 -5.94 -0.18
CA ALA A 125 2.36 -6.88 -0.92
C ALA A 125 2.96 -7.99 -0.01
N VAL A 126 3.38 -7.66 1.23
CA VAL A 126 3.85 -8.66 2.21
C VAL A 126 2.72 -9.60 2.63
N SER A 127 1.52 -9.08 2.86
CA SER A 127 0.33 -9.88 3.20
C SER A 127 0.01 -10.90 2.10
N ARG A 128 0.08 -10.47 0.84
CA ARG A 128 -0.13 -11.35 -0.33
C ARG A 128 0.94 -12.41 -0.44
N ALA A 129 2.21 -12.04 -0.20
CA ALA A 129 3.31 -13.00 -0.16
C ALA A 129 3.09 -14.05 0.93
N TYR A 130 2.62 -13.65 2.10
CA TYR A 130 2.33 -14.57 3.19
C TYR A 130 1.17 -15.53 2.85
N LYS A 131 0.10 -15.07 2.21
CA LYS A 131 -0.98 -15.94 1.73
C LYS A 131 -0.46 -17.01 0.77
N ALA A 132 0.35 -16.61 -0.22
CA ALA A 132 0.96 -17.55 -1.16
C ALA A 132 1.91 -18.56 -0.48
N TYR A 133 2.67 -18.11 0.53
CA TYR A 133 3.47 -19.01 1.37
C TYR A 133 2.58 -20.03 2.05
N CYS A 134 1.49 -19.63 2.71
CA CYS A 134 0.58 -20.51 3.42
C CYS A 134 -0.04 -21.57 2.50
N GLU A 135 -0.48 -21.18 1.31
CA GLU A 135 -1.03 -22.12 0.32
C GLU A 135 0.01 -23.15 -0.12
N LYS A 136 1.27 -22.74 -0.39
CA LYS A 136 2.35 -23.65 -0.78
C LYS A 136 2.79 -24.55 0.36
N ALA A 137 2.89 -24.01 1.59
CA ALA A 137 3.32 -24.75 2.77
C ALA A 137 2.22 -25.66 3.37
N GLY A 138 0.97 -25.53 2.89
CA GLY A 138 -0.18 -26.29 3.40
C GLY A 138 -0.57 -25.90 4.82
N VAL A 139 -0.35 -24.63 5.21
CA VAL A 139 -0.74 -24.09 6.52
C VAL A 139 -1.91 -23.11 6.35
N GLU A 140 -2.78 -23.05 7.36
CA GLU A 140 -3.90 -22.12 7.33
C GLU A 140 -3.42 -20.67 7.49
N ALA A 141 -3.81 -19.80 6.56
CA ALA A 141 -3.43 -18.40 6.60
C ALA A 141 -4.27 -17.64 7.64
N ALA A 142 -3.82 -17.61 8.88
CA ALA A 142 -4.38 -16.73 9.91
C ALA A 142 -3.91 -15.28 9.65
N VAL A 143 -4.52 -14.61 8.67
CA VAL A 143 -4.16 -13.23 8.33
C VAL A 143 -5.10 -12.26 9.04
N ASN A 144 -4.63 -11.66 10.13
CA ASN A 144 -5.31 -10.55 10.79
C ASN A 144 -4.98 -9.23 10.05
N THR A 145 -5.64 -8.99 8.91
CA THR A 145 -5.48 -7.71 8.19
C THR A 145 -6.34 -6.62 8.83
N VAL A 146 -5.73 -5.49 9.14
CA VAL A 146 -6.46 -4.26 9.45
C VAL A 146 -6.89 -3.63 8.13
N SER A 147 -8.20 -3.63 7.87
CA SER A 147 -8.78 -2.97 6.71
C SER A 147 -8.63 -1.46 6.86
N GLY A 148 -7.53 -0.92 6.37
CA GLY A 148 -7.41 0.53 6.19
C GLY A 148 -8.41 0.96 5.11
N ALA A 149 -9.22 1.97 5.41
CA ALA A 149 -10.31 2.48 4.59
C ALA A 149 -9.98 2.44 3.09
N SER A 150 -10.70 1.59 2.37
CA SER A 150 -10.76 1.59 0.93
C SER A 150 -11.29 2.95 0.49
N ASN A 151 -10.49 3.71 -0.23
CA ASN A 151 -10.96 4.88 -0.95
C ASN A 151 -11.82 4.38 -2.13
N THR A 152 -13.07 4.10 -1.87
CA THR A 152 -14.07 3.81 -2.89
C THR A 152 -14.55 5.15 -3.46
N GLN A 153 -13.89 5.61 -4.49
CA GLN A 153 -14.53 6.51 -5.43
C GLN A 153 -15.47 5.67 -6.28
N ASN A 154 -16.72 5.57 -5.85
CA ASN A 154 -17.77 5.02 -6.67
C ASN A 154 -18.38 6.18 -7.48
N ALA A 155 -18.07 6.18 -8.75
CA ALA A 155 -18.82 6.96 -9.74
C ALA A 155 -20.16 6.24 -10.02
N GLY A 156 -21.19 6.99 -9.88
CA GLY A 156 -22.57 6.90 -10.19
C GLY A 156 -23.11 5.82 -11.12
N ALA A 157 -24.31 5.51 -10.93
CA ALA A 157 -25.45 5.70 -11.83
C ALA A 157 -26.58 4.74 -11.46
N ASP A 158 -27.69 5.38 -11.21
CA ASP A 158 -28.98 5.19 -11.88
C ASP A 158 -29.84 3.98 -11.52
N GLY A 159 -31.11 4.31 -11.28
CA GLY A 159 -32.15 3.35 -11.49
C GLY A 159 -33.31 3.34 -10.50
N THR A 160 -34.18 4.34 -10.59
CA THR A 160 -35.66 4.27 -10.61
C THR A 160 -36.44 3.51 -9.53
N SER A 161 -37.39 4.24 -9.03
CA SER A 161 -38.81 3.88 -8.93
C SER A 161 -39.37 3.45 -7.61
N GLY A 162 -40.36 4.21 -7.16
CA GLY A 162 -41.39 3.66 -6.28
C GLY A 162 -42.02 4.63 -5.31
N ALA A 163 -43.01 5.37 -5.79
CA ALA A 163 -44.03 6.18 -5.18
C ALA A 163 -44.52 5.77 -3.78
N SER A 164 -44.83 6.75 -2.91
CA SER A 164 -46.19 7.07 -2.47
C SER A 164 -46.17 8.08 -1.31
N ALA A 165 -46.68 9.26 -1.59
CA ALA A 165 -47.75 10.06 -1.01
C ALA A 165 -47.92 10.00 0.53
N THR A 166 -47.86 11.15 1.19
CA THR A 166 -48.98 12.01 1.58
C THR A 166 -48.48 13.16 2.44
N ARG A 167 -48.86 14.37 2.01
CA ARG A 167 -49.45 15.51 2.73
C ARG A 167 -49.09 15.77 4.20
N ASP A 168 -48.68 16.98 4.60
CA ASP A 168 -49.54 18.17 4.74
C ASP A 168 -48.71 19.40 5.18
N ALA A 169 -49.08 20.53 4.63
CA ALA A 169 -49.21 21.91 5.01
C ALA A 169 -48.40 22.58 6.13
N GLY A 170 -48.04 23.85 5.83
CA GLY A 170 -47.88 24.97 6.74
C GLY A 170 -46.60 25.76 6.47
N ALA A 171 -46.59 26.72 5.64
CA ALA A 171 -46.91 28.12 5.70
C ALA A 171 -45.88 28.98 6.44
N ASP A 172 -45.42 29.97 5.68
CA ASP A 172 -45.11 31.35 6.00
C ASP A 172 -43.73 31.78 6.51
N GLY A 173 -43.28 32.81 5.79
CA GLY A 173 -42.53 33.92 6.33
C GLY A 173 -41.22 34.28 5.64
N ALA A 174 -41.26 34.87 4.49
CA ALA A 174 -40.94 36.24 4.14
C ALA A 174 -39.56 36.81 4.53
N SER A 175 -38.86 37.24 3.48
CA SER A 175 -38.25 38.57 3.35
C SER A 175 -36.83 38.83 3.86
N GLY A 176 -36.01 39.34 2.95
CA GLY A 176 -34.85 40.14 3.27
C GLY A 176 -33.76 40.11 2.20
N ALA A 177 -33.96 40.90 1.17
CA ALA A 177 -32.99 41.28 0.16
C ALA A 177 -31.92 42.26 0.70
N SER A 178 -30.74 42.22 0.16
CA SER A 178 -29.88 43.35 -0.30
C SER A 178 -28.45 42.85 -0.46
N ASN A 179 -27.89 42.70 -1.60
CA ASN A 179 -27.33 43.69 -2.50
C ASN A 179 -26.22 44.54 -1.84
N ASN A 180 -24.97 44.34 -2.22
CA ASN A 180 -24.16 45.41 -2.82
C ASN A 180 -22.87 44.88 -3.44
N GLN A 181 -22.69 45.29 -4.65
CA GLN A 181 -21.50 45.37 -5.50
C GLN A 181 -20.49 46.38 -4.93
N GLU A 182 -19.27 46.25 -5.32
CA GLU A 182 -18.40 47.17 -6.09
C GLU A 182 -16.93 46.82 -5.79
N THR A 183 -16.14 46.43 -6.76
CA THR A 183 -15.33 47.13 -7.77
C THR A 183 -14.10 47.87 -7.23
N GLY A 184 -13.00 47.66 -7.92
CA GLY A 184 -11.77 48.48 -7.91
C GLY A 184 -10.53 47.63 -8.11
N THR A 185 -10.12 47.30 -9.27
CA THR A 185 -9.25 47.93 -10.29
C THR A 185 -7.91 48.41 -9.81
N GLU A 186 -6.97 48.00 -10.62
CA GLU A 186 -5.74 48.59 -11.16
C GLU A 186 -4.45 48.42 -10.33
N ALA A 187 -3.52 47.96 -10.90
CA ALA A 187 -2.60 48.10 -12.02
C ALA A 187 -1.18 48.40 -11.54
N ALA A 188 -0.30 47.65 -12.01
CA ALA A 188 0.75 47.86 -13.00
C ALA A 188 2.15 48.26 -12.51
N THR A 189 3.08 47.71 -13.26
CA THR A 189 4.42 48.16 -13.63
C THR A 189 5.52 48.06 -12.58
N GLY A 190 6.62 47.50 -12.92
CA GLY A 190 7.55 47.54 -13.98
C GLY A 190 8.84 46.84 -13.58
N ALA A 191 9.33 46.08 -14.42
CA ALA A 191 10.52 46.23 -15.24
C ALA A 191 11.89 46.20 -14.53
N THR A 192 12.67 45.32 -15.02
CA THR A 192 13.93 45.45 -15.74
C THR A 192 15.18 44.91 -15.07
N ALA A 193 15.67 43.85 -15.69
CA ALA A 193 17.01 43.59 -16.21
C ALA A 193 18.21 43.62 -15.25
N ALA A 194 18.99 42.60 -15.26
CA ALA A 194 20.29 42.48 -15.89
C ALA A 194 21.11 41.33 -15.31
N ARG A 195 21.53 40.44 -16.17
CA ARG A 195 22.81 39.71 -16.09
C ARG A 195 23.91 40.73 -16.39
N PRO A 196 25.21 40.46 -16.18
CA PRO A 196 25.92 39.24 -16.53
C PRO A 196 27.14 38.85 -15.67
N ASN A 197 27.65 37.69 -16.01
CA ASN A 197 29.03 37.20 -16.23
C ASN A 197 30.09 37.11 -15.12
N ALA A 198 30.66 35.91 -15.17
CA ALA A 198 32.08 35.53 -15.33
C ALA A 198 33.00 35.61 -14.10
N GLU A 199 33.53 34.57 -13.68
CA GLU A 199 34.84 33.92 -13.84
C GLU A 199 34.85 32.54 -13.24
#